data_3e5712b0d9bf97bc3260941cda5a35c6
#
_entry.id   3e5712b0d9bf97bc3260941cda5a35c6
#
_cell.length_a   1.000
_cell.length_b   1.000
_cell.length_c   1.000
_cell.angle_alpha   90.00
_cell.angle_beta   90.00
_cell.angle_gamma   90.00
#
_symmetry.space_group_name_H-M   'P 1'
#
loop_
_entity.id
_entity.type
_entity.pdbx_description
1 polymer ?
#
loop_
_entity_poly.entity_id
_entity_poly.type
_entity_poly.pdbx_seq_one_letter_code
_entity_poly.pdbx_strand_id
1 'polypeptide(L)'
;MHETRLAGVNDARTWYRFCMKPLYCATLFFALILAAPAQPADPSIAGMWDATIQINGIETPFPLEITGSGANVTASFFNGEERYPSTQGRFENGKLLLKWDYYEATLEATLRDGVLEGQYAGTRRMKGPFAIRARRGERPAAQASESAPDIHGLWEIPNRSGKGESAWRFIVQQSGAQATATILRVDGDTGTISGRYQGGKFVLSHFDGARAHLLRITPARDGTLDILQDANTKLTAYRPEAARANGLPQPTDPDLHTTMKDPSEPFRFSFPDLNGRMVSNTDARFTGKVLVVEITGSWCPNCHDEAPFLAEMYRKYGGQGLEIVSLSFEEADQLKNPTRLRAFVKRYGLEFPVLLCGEPDEANAKLTQLVNWNTWPATLFIDRGGRVRGIHAGFPSPGSGDLFRQAKDEFNVEAGRLLAEK
;
A
#
# COMPACT_ATOMS: atom_id res chain seq x y z
N MET A 1 4.88 -32.01 -68.79
CA MET A 1 5.14 -33.39 -69.28
C MET A 1 4.49 -34.35 -68.33
N HIS A 2 3.42 -34.89 -68.87
CA HIS A 2 2.88 -36.24 -68.74
C HIS A 2 2.49 -36.70 -67.31
N GLU A 3 1.18 -36.75 -66.99
CA GLU A 3 0.16 -37.75 -67.42
C GLU A 3 0.60 -39.19 -67.06
N THR A 4 -0.19 -40.10 -66.44
CA THR A 4 -1.56 -40.52 -66.74
C THR A 4 -1.95 -41.54 -65.64
N ARG A 5 -3.17 -41.52 -65.07
CA ARG A 5 -4.35 -42.35 -65.40
C ARG A 5 -4.10 -43.84 -65.52
N LEU A 6 -4.87 -44.75 -64.95
CA LEU A 6 -6.25 -45.27 -65.12
C LEU A 6 -6.42 -46.43 -64.14
N ALA A 7 -7.45 -46.66 -63.44
CA ALA A 7 -8.81 -47.14 -63.81
C ALA A 7 -8.97 -48.67 -63.97
N GLY A 8 -9.98 -49.14 -63.31
CA GLY A 8 -10.86 -50.16 -63.85
C GLY A 8 -10.93 -51.50 -63.07
N VAL A 9 -11.99 -51.79 -62.53
CA VAL A 9 -13.28 -52.32 -62.96
C VAL A 9 -13.48 -53.78 -62.51
N ASN A 10 -14.55 -53.97 -61.74
CA ASN A 10 -15.55 -55.06 -61.70
C ASN A 10 -15.09 -56.53 -61.80
N ASP A 11 -15.62 -57.46 -61.04
CA ASP A 11 -16.90 -58.12 -61.31
C ASP A 11 -17.34 -59.08 -60.20
N ALA A 12 -18.61 -59.31 -60.25
CA ALA A 12 -19.48 -60.00 -59.29
C ALA A 12 -19.36 -61.54 -59.36
N ARG A 13 -19.90 -62.21 -58.44
CA ARG A 13 -20.92 -63.24 -58.37
C ARG A 13 -20.70 -64.20 -57.19
N THR A 14 -21.58 -64.19 -56.25
CA THR A 14 -22.76 -65.03 -56.03
C THR A 14 -22.55 -66.43 -55.39
N TRP A 15 -23.39 -66.73 -54.38
CA TRP A 15 -23.91 -67.93 -53.77
C TRP A 15 -23.08 -68.58 -52.64
N TYR A 16 -23.55 -68.70 -51.38
CA TYR A 16 -24.64 -69.54 -50.85
C TYR A 16 -24.90 -69.29 -49.37
N ARG A 17 -26.17 -69.37 -48.99
CA ARG A 17 -26.73 -69.41 -47.63
C ARG A 17 -26.23 -70.60 -46.84
N PHE A 18 -25.88 -70.35 -45.57
CA PHE A 18 -26.20 -71.23 -44.46
C PHE A 18 -26.59 -70.45 -43.22
N CYS A 19 -27.82 -70.78 -42.74
CA CYS A 19 -28.40 -70.27 -41.53
C CYS A 19 -27.74 -70.96 -40.33
N MET A 20 -27.12 -70.18 -39.45
CA MET A 20 -26.93 -70.56 -38.04
C MET A 20 -27.14 -69.32 -37.16
N LYS A 21 -28.16 -69.41 -36.30
CA LYS A 21 -28.42 -68.40 -35.26
C LYS A 21 -27.37 -68.61 -34.17
N PRO A 22 -26.67 -67.53 -33.75
CA PRO A 22 -26.02 -67.52 -32.42
C PRO A 22 -26.94 -66.93 -31.39
N LEU A 23 -27.13 -67.66 -30.30
CA LEU A 23 -27.68 -67.17 -29.04
C LEU A 23 -26.78 -66.06 -28.55
N TYR A 24 -27.34 -64.80 -28.46
CA TYR A 24 -26.70 -63.73 -27.75
C TYR A 24 -26.97 -63.90 -26.24
N CYS A 25 -25.95 -64.36 -25.51
CA CYS A 25 -25.92 -64.22 -24.04
C CYS A 25 -25.56 -62.78 -23.70
N ALA A 26 -26.57 -61.97 -23.35
CA ALA A 26 -26.38 -60.62 -22.91
C ALA A 26 -25.85 -60.63 -21.46
N THR A 27 -24.54 -60.56 -21.31
CA THR A 27 -23.91 -60.26 -20.01
C THR A 27 -24.08 -58.77 -19.72
N LEU A 28 -25.03 -58.42 -18.84
CA LEU A 28 -25.15 -57.11 -18.25
C LEU A 28 -23.94 -56.85 -17.34
N PHE A 29 -22.98 -56.07 -17.84
CA PHE A 29 -21.96 -55.46 -17.00
C PHE A 29 -22.62 -54.29 -16.23
N PHE A 30 -22.98 -54.52 -14.98
CA PHE A 30 -23.31 -53.45 -14.03
C PHE A 30 -22.00 -52.78 -13.68
N ALA A 31 -21.72 -51.66 -14.34
CA ALA A 31 -20.64 -50.75 -13.92
C ALA A 31 -21.09 -50.09 -12.59
N LEU A 32 -20.56 -50.60 -11.49
CA LEU A 32 -20.64 -49.90 -10.19
C LEU A 32 -19.85 -48.59 -10.32
N ILE A 33 -20.53 -47.51 -10.62
CA ILE A 33 -19.96 -46.15 -10.46
C ILE A 33 -19.83 -45.96 -8.96
N LEU A 34 -18.64 -46.21 -8.42
CA LEU A 34 -18.24 -45.75 -7.10
C LEU A 34 -18.24 -44.21 -7.13
N ALA A 35 -19.33 -43.58 -6.71
CA ALA A 35 -19.37 -42.18 -6.46
C ALA A 35 -18.32 -41.90 -5.37
N ALA A 36 -17.23 -41.21 -5.72
CA ALA A 36 -16.30 -40.72 -4.74
C ALA A 36 -17.09 -39.87 -3.74
N PRO A 37 -16.88 -40.00 -2.42
CA PRO A 37 -17.56 -39.17 -1.45
C PRO A 37 -17.26 -37.71 -1.80
N ALA A 38 -18.31 -36.90 -1.97
CA ALA A 38 -18.16 -35.47 -2.17
C ALA A 38 -17.37 -34.94 -0.97
N GLN A 39 -16.19 -34.36 -1.22
CA GLN A 39 -15.48 -33.66 -0.17
C GLN A 39 -16.41 -32.60 0.42
N PRO A 40 -16.51 -32.51 1.76
CA PRO A 40 -17.29 -31.46 2.38
C PRO A 40 -16.77 -30.11 1.85
N ALA A 41 -17.68 -29.25 1.41
CA ALA A 41 -17.32 -27.91 0.95
C ALA A 41 -16.58 -27.17 2.07
N ASP A 42 -15.49 -26.51 1.73
CA ASP A 42 -14.74 -25.66 2.68
C ASP A 42 -15.71 -24.68 3.36
N PRO A 43 -15.59 -24.46 4.66
CA PRO A 43 -16.43 -23.50 5.35
C PRO A 43 -16.25 -22.10 4.75
N SER A 44 -17.33 -21.32 4.66
CA SER A 44 -17.22 -19.94 4.17
C SER A 44 -16.24 -19.15 5.02
N ILE A 45 -15.19 -18.60 4.38
CA ILE A 45 -14.16 -17.79 5.04
C ILE A 45 -14.47 -16.27 4.93
N ALA A 46 -15.39 -15.88 4.06
CA ALA A 46 -15.73 -14.49 3.83
C ALA A 46 -16.32 -13.80 5.08
N GLY A 47 -15.96 -12.55 5.31
CA GLY A 47 -16.39 -11.71 6.43
C GLY A 47 -15.26 -10.90 7.05
N MET A 48 -15.61 -10.19 8.12
CA MET A 48 -14.63 -9.47 8.95
C MET A 48 -13.98 -10.41 9.95
N TRP A 49 -12.69 -10.23 10.13
CA TRP A 49 -11.85 -10.97 11.06
C TRP A 49 -11.09 -10.00 11.95
N ASP A 50 -11.09 -10.27 13.25
CA ASP A 50 -10.21 -9.61 14.22
C ASP A 50 -8.88 -10.35 14.20
N ALA A 51 -7.89 -9.72 13.59
CA ALA A 51 -6.56 -10.28 13.40
C ALA A 51 -5.54 -9.64 14.34
N THR A 52 -4.48 -10.38 14.64
CA THR A 52 -3.29 -9.90 15.32
C THR A 52 -2.06 -10.31 14.55
N ILE A 53 -1.03 -9.47 14.53
CA ILE A 53 0.29 -9.76 14.00
C ILE A 53 1.35 -9.54 15.09
N GLN A 54 2.32 -10.47 15.16
CA GLN A 54 3.39 -10.41 16.15
C GLN A 54 4.67 -9.87 15.52
N ILE A 55 5.05 -8.64 15.88
CA ILE A 55 6.25 -7.98 15.35
C ILE A 55 7.12 -7.53 16.52
N ASN A 56 8.38 -7.97 16.55
CA ASN A 56 9.34 -7.61 17.61
C ASN A 56 8.80 -7.87 19.03
N GLY A 57 8.04 -8.94 19.22
CA GLY A 57 7.43 -9.28 20.50
C GLY A 57 6.16 -8.48 20.86
N ILE A 58 5.68 -7.63 19.96
CA ILE A 58 4.48 -6.82 20.13
C ILE A 58 3.35 -7.43 19.33
N GLU A 59 2.25 -7.71 20.01
CA GLU A 59 1.00 -8.14 19.36
C GLU A 59 0.19 -6.91 18.96
N THR A 60 0.01 -6.72 17.65
CA THR A 60 -0.71 -5.59 17.08
C THR A 60 -2.03 -6.07 16.51
N PRO A 61 -3.18 -5.70 17.11
CA PRO A 61 -4.51 -6.00 16.57
C PRO A 61 -4.81 -5.18 15.32
N PHE A 62 -5.58 -5.77 14.38
CA PHE A 62 -6.07 -5.07 13.21
C PHE A 62 -7.27 -5.78 12.59
N PRO A 63 -8.17 -5.07 11.87
CA PRO A 63 -9.24 -5.69 11.11
C PRO A 63 -8.70 -6.26 9.79
N LEU A 64 -9.18 -7.45 9.41
CA LEU A 64 -8.95 -8.08 8.12
C LEU A 64 -10.28 -8.44 7.49
N GLU A 65 -10.60 -7.92 6.33
CA GLU A 65 -11.77 -8.32 5.57
C GLU A 65 -11.39 -9.39 4.56
N ILE A 66 -12.13 -10.48 4.53
CA ILE A 66 -11.99 -11.53 3.51
C ILE A 66 -13.27 -11.58 2.70
N THR A 67 -13.14 -11.64 1.37
CA THR A 67 -14.28 -11.74 0.44
C THR A 67 -14.04 -12.86 -0.57
N GLY A 68 -15.11 -13.35 -1.19
CA GLY A 68 -15.03 -14.44 -2.16
C GLY A 68 -14.95 -15.84 -1.52
N SER A 69 -14.60 -16.83 -2.34
CA SER A 69 -14.49 -18.24 -1.95
C SER A 69 -13.59 -19.03 -2.89
N GLY A 70 -13.06 -20.14 -2.42
CA GLY A 70 -12.21 -21.05 -3.24
C GLY A 70 -11.02 -20.33 -3.88
N ALA A 71 -10.86 -20.45 -5.18
CA ALA A 71 -9.78 -19.83 -5.95
C ALA A 71 -9.94 -18.32 -6.16
N ASN A 72 -11.07 -17.73 -5.77
CA ASN A 72 -11.38 -16.31 -5.95
C ASN A 72 -11.55 -15.60 -4.60
N VAL A 73 -10.71 -15.90 -3.63
CA VAL A 73 -10.66 -15.21 -2.35
C VAL A 73 -9.79 -13.98 -2.47
N THR A 74 -10.24 -12.85 -1.90
CA THR A 74 -9.42 -11.66 -1.67
C THR A 74 -9.52 -11.24 -0.22
N ALA A 75 -8.51 -10.55 0.28
CA ALA A 75 -8.57 -9.93 1.61
C ALA A 75 -8.04 -8.51 1.55
N SER A 76 -8.52 -7.65 2.44
CA SER A 76 -8.10 -6.26 2.53
C SER A 76 -7.58 -5.93 3.92
N PHE A 77 -6.43 -5.28 3.98
CA PHE A 77 -6.01 -4.44 5.10
C PHE A 77 -6.66 -3.06 4.98
N PHE A 78 -6.57 -2.26 6.03
CA PHE A 78 -7.19 -0.94 6.09
C PHE A 78 -6.20 0.13 6.57
N ASN A 79 -6.31 1.32 5.96
CA ASN A 79 -5.76 2.56 6.49
C ASN A 79 -6.92 3.56 6.63
N GLY A 80 -7.55 3.59 7.81
CA GLY A 80 -8.85 4.23 7.97
C GLY A 80 -9.93 3.53 7.14
N GLU A 81 -10.53 4.24 6.21
CA GLU A 81 -11.53 3.69 5.27
C GLU A 81 -10.90 3.14 3.98
N GLU A 82 -9.64 3.47 3.72
CA GLU A 82 -8.95 3.02 2.53
C GLU A 82 -8.60 1.53 2.63
N ARG A 83 -8.83 0.81 1.53
CA ARG A 83 -8.62 -0.64 1.43
C ARG A 83 -7.36 -0.97 0.66
N TYR A 84 -6.57 -1.86 1.22
CA TYR A 84 -5.40 -2.47 0.58
C TYR A 84 -5.69 -3.93 0.24
N PRO A 85 -6.39 -4.22 -0.88
CA PRO A 85 -6.79 -5.56 -1.25
C PRO A 85 -5.62 -6.41 -1.72
N SER A 86 -5.68 -7.70 -1.42
CA SER A 86 -4.78 -8.68 -2.04
C SER A 86 -4.99 -8.71 -3.56
N THR A 87 -3.91 -8.95 -4.30
CA THR A 87 -3.93 -9.07 -5.76
C THR A 87 -4.29 -10.47 -6.21
N GLN A 88 -4.02 -11.45 -5.36
CA GLN A 88 -4.32 -12.86 -5.57
C GLN A 88 -4.71 -13.50 -4.24
N GLY A 89 -5.54 -14.54 -4.31
CA GLY A 89 -5.87 -15.32 -3.12
C GLY A 89 -6.62 -16.60 -3.46
N ARG A 90 -6.47 -17.60 -2.59
CA ARG A 90 -7.22 -18.85 -2.65
C ARG A 90 -7.43 -19.42 -1.25
N PHE A 91 -8.53 -20.11 -1.09
CA PHE A 91 -8.83 -20.87 0.12
C PHE A 91 -9.30 -22.26 -0.27
N GLU A 92 -8.52 -23.28 0.04
CA GLU A 92 -8.75 -24.68 -0.33
C GLU A 92 -8.28 -25.60 0.79
N ASN A 93 -9.07 -26.59 1.16
CA ASN A 93 -8.74 -27.57 2.20
C ASN A 93 -8.32 -26.93 3.52
N GLY A 94 -9.00 -25.85 3.93
CA GLY A 94 -8.72 -25.09 5.14
C GLY A 94 -7.44 -24.25 5.08
N LYS A 95 -6.76 -24.15 3.93
CA LYS A 95 -5.55 -23.34 3.75
C LYS A 95 -5.85 -22.06 2.98
N LEU A 96 -5.46 -20.94 3.54
CA LEU A 96 -5.55 -19.61 2.95
C LEU A 96 -4.18 -19.17 2.45
N LEU A 97 -4.12 -18.74 1.19
CA LEU A 97 -2.97 -18.06 0.60
C LEU A 97 -3.44 -16.73 0.01
N LEU A 98 -2.82 -15.64 0.41
CA LEU A 98 -3.07 -14.28 -0.11
C LEU A 98 -1.76 -13.65 -0.53
N LYS A 99 -1.78 -12.85 -1.61
CA LYS A 99 -0.62 -12.09 -2.08
C LYS A 99 -0.98 -10.64 -2.34
N TRP A 100 -0.08 -9.75 -1.99
CA TRP A 100 -0.11 -8.32 -2.30
C TRP A 100 1.12 -8.00 -3.17
N ASP A 101 0.97 -8.14 -4.49
CA ASP A 101 2.11 -8.01 -5.43
C ASP A 101 2.77 -6.63 -5.33
N TYR A 102 2.00 -5.58 -5.06
CA TYR A 102 2.50 -4.21 -4.89
C TYR A 102 3.25 -3.96 -3.57
N TYR A 103 3.17 -4.88 -2.60
CA TYR A 103 4.01 -4.93 -1.40
C TYR A 103 5.00 -6.10 -1.44
N GLU A 104 4.88 -6.96 -2.48
CA GLU A 104 5.58 -8.24 -2.56
C GLU A 104 5.42 -9.05 -1.26
N ALA A 105 4.20 -9.06 -0.78
CA ALA A 105 3.85 -9.66 0.50
C ALA A 105 2.94 -10.87 0.32
N THR A 106 3.07 -11.82 1.24
CA THR A 106 2.28 -13.07 1.27
C THR A 106 1.77 -13.32 2.68
N LEU A 107 0.50 -13.73 2.79
CA LEU A 107 -0.09 -14.28 4.00
C LEU A 107 -0.49 -15.73 3.73
N GLU A 108 0.07 -16.62 4.52
CA GLU A 108 -0.28 -18.05 4.51
C GLU A 108 -0.87 -18.43 5.86
N ALA A 109 -2.08 -18.97 5.88
CA ALA A 109 -2.76 -19.36 7.13
C ALA A 109 -3.55 -20.65 6.95
N THR A 110 -3.83 -21.31 8.07
CA THR A 110 -4.69 -22.49 8.13
C THR A 110 -5.87 -22.20 9.06
N LEU A 111 -7.07 -22.50 8.61
CA LEU A 111 -8.28 -22.42 9.41
C LEU A 111 -8.42 -23.70 10.24
N ARG A 112 -8.43 -23.57 11.57
CA ARG A 112 -8.68 -24.65 12.53
C ARG A 112 -9.57 -24.12 13.65
N ASP A 113 -10.64 -24.83 13.95
CA ASP A 113 -11.55 -24.49 15.05
C ASP A 113 -12.05 -23.03 15.01
N GLY A 114 -12.32 -22.50 13.81
CA GLY A 114 -12.75 -21.12 13.60
C GLY A 114 -11.66 -20.05 13.74
N VAL A 115 -10.41 -20.45 13.85
CA VAL A 115 -9.24 -19.55 13.95
C VAL A 115 -8.34 -19.74 12.73
N LEU A 116 -7.95 -18.63 12.08
CA LEU A 116 -6.89 -18.58 11.10
C LEU A 116 -5.56 -18.39 11.84
N GLU A 117 -4.63 -19.30 11.65
CA GLU A 117 -3.28 -19.22 12.21
C GLU A 117 -2.27 -19.39 11.08
N GLY A 118 -1.25 -18.51 11.04
CA GLY A 118 -0.30 -18.55 9.97
C GLY A 118 0.81 -17.50 10.07
N GLN A 119 1.31 -17.10 8.92
CA GLN A 119 2.45 -16.20 8.81
C GLN A 119 2.21 -15.15 7.73
N TYR A 120 2.70 -13.95 7.98
CA TYR A 120 2.79 -12.85 7.02
C TYR A 120 4.26 -12.53 6.76
N ALA A 121 4.63 -12.37 5.51
CA ALA A 121 5.95 -11.93 5.10
C ALA A 121 5.84 -10.96 3.93
N GLY A 122 6.66 -9.94 3.94
CA GLY A 122 6.82 -8.96 2.87
C GLY A 122 8.30 -8.63 2.65
N THR A 123 8.56 -7.51 2.01
CA THR A 123 9.92 -7.06 1.72
C THR A 123 10.36 -5.90 2.61
N ARG A 124 11.60 -5.49 2.51
CA ARG A 124 12.28 -4.37 3.17
C ARG A 124 11.82 -4.07 4.61
N ARG A 125 10.65 -3.49 4.80
CA ARG A 125 10.13 -3.11 6.13
C ARG A 125 9.48 -4.28 6.88
N MET A 126 8.85 -5.20 6.14
CA MET A 126 8.06 -6.31 6.68
C MET A 126 8.61 -7.66 6.20
N LYS A 127 9.93 -7.87 6.34
CA LYS A 127 10.60 -9.10 5.85
C LYS A 127 10.03 -10.38 6.46
N GLY A 128 9.65 -10.37 7.72
CA GLY A 128 9.07 -11.52 8.38
C GLY A 128 9.91 -12.79 8.36
N PRO A 129 9.32 -13.99 8.49
CA PRO A 129 7.89 -14.19 8.71
C PRO A 129 7.41 -13.74 10.08
N PHE A 130 6.22 -13.12 10.14
CA PHE A 130 5.57 -12.69 11.35
C PHE A 130 4.35 -13.56 11.62
N ALA A 131 4.19 -14.05 12.82
CA ALA A 131 3.02 -14.83 13.19
C ALA A 131 1.76 -13.98 13.09
N ILE A 132 0.73 -14.53 12.46
CA ILE A 132 -0.60 -13.92 12.35
C ILE A 132 -1.63 -14.88 12.91
N ARG A 133 -2.62 -14.32 13.59
CA ARG A 133 -3.79 -15.04 14.09
C ARG A 133 -5.02 -14.20 13.87
N ALA A 134 -6.11 -14.81 13.38
CA ALA A 134 -7.37 -14.11 13.20
C ALA A 134 -8.56 -14.97 13.63
N ARG A 135 -9.56 -14.32 14.23
CA ARG A 135 -10.87 -14.92 14.55
C ARG A 135 -11.95 -14.13 13.86
N ARG A 136 -13.10 -14.76 13.59
CA ARG A 136 -14.22 -14.00 13.08
C ARG A 136 -14.54 -12.86 14.04
N GLY A 137 -14.58 -11.65 13.48
CA GLY A 137 -14.97 -10.47 14.25
C GLY A 137 -16.43 -10.62 14.64
N GLU A 138 -16.68 -10.76 15.93
CA GLU A 138 -17.97 -10.44 16.47
C GLU A 138 -18.00 -8.91 16.59
N ARG A 139 -18.94 -8.25 15.90
CA ARG A 139 -19.14 -6.81 16.09
C ARG A 139 -19.37 -6.61 17.59
N PRO A 140 -18.47 -5.93 18.33
CA PRO A 140 -18.63 -5.82 19.77
C PRO A 140 -20.02 -5.26 20.05
N ALA A 141 -20.81 -5.97 20.81
CA ALA A 141 -22.03 -5.38 21.38
C ALA A 141 -21.60 -4.08 22.04
N ALA A 142 -22.39 -3.02 21.89
CA ALA A 142 -22.13 -1.73 22.49
C ALA A 142 -22.02 -1.92 24.02
N GLN A 143 -20.79 -2.24 24.47
CA GLN A 143 -20.49 -2.23 25.89
C GLN A 143 -20.66 -0.79 26.34
N ALA A 144 -21.30 -0.59 27.51
CA ALA A 144 -21.41 0.71 28.15
C ALA A 144 -20.01 1.36 28.12
N SER A 145 -19.85 2.41 27.32
CA SER A 145 -18.56 3.06 27.17
C SER A 145 -18.22 3.75 28.49
N GLU A 146 -17.05 3.45 29.05
CA GLU A 146 -16.45 4.29 30.07
C GLU A 146 -16.46 5.74 29.54
N SER A 147 -16.77 6.72 30.42
CA SER A 147 -16.66 8.12 30.06
C SER A 147 -15.19 8.42 29.72
N ALA A 148 -14.92 8.53 28.43
CA ALA A 148 -13.57 8.83 27.95
C ALA A 148 -13.27 10.33 28.09
N PRO A 149 -12.08 10.72 28.56
CA PRO A 149 -11.65 12.12 28.51
C PRO A 149 -11.52 12.57 27.05
N ASP A 150 -11.75 13.87 26.82
CA ASP A 150 -11.61 14.45 25.48
C ASP A 150 -10.12 14.69 25.15
N ILE A 151 -9.66 13.99 24.11
CA ILE A 151 -8.31 14.16 23.54
C ILE A 151 -8.36 14.60 22.07
N HIS A 152 -9.56 14.91 21.54
CA HIS A 152 -9.73 15.33 20.15
C HIS A 152 -8.87 16.55 19.79
N GLY A 153 -8.35 16.57 18.55
CA GLY A 153 -7.68 17.71 17.93
C GLY A 153 -6.18 17.52 17.73
N LEU A 154 -5.49 18.64 17.49
CA LEU A 154 -4.06 18.69 17.22
C LEU A 154 -3.25 18.74 18.51
N TRP A 155 -2.18 17.96 18.50
CA TRP A 155 -1.15 17.91 19.52
C TRP A 155 0.23 17.96 18.86
N GLU A 156 1.26 18.31 19.61
CA GLU A 156 2.65 18.31 19.18
C GLU A 156 3.49 17.43 20.11
N ILE A 157 4.35 16.63 19.53
CA ILE A 157 5.27 15.74 20.22
C ILE A 157 6.70 16.26 20.01
N PRO A 158 7.32 16.91 21.01
CA PRO A 158 8.74 17.27 20.92
C PRO A 158 9.56 15.99 20.77
N ASN A 159 10.26 15.86 19.66
CA ASN A 159 11.10 14.69 19.39
C ASN A 159 12.17 15.03 18.34
N ARG A 160 13.43 14.77 18.67
CA ARG A 160 14.53 14.90 17.71
C ARG A 160 14.65 13.63 16.91
N SER A 161 14.36 13.71 15.62
CA SER A 161 14.50 12.58 14.71
C SER A 161 15.85 12.61 13.98
N GLY A 162 16.25 11.44 13.45
CA GLY A 162 17.40 11.33 12.56
C GLY A 162 17.25 12.06 11.21
N LYS A 163 16.03 12.55 10.92
CA LYS A 163 15.72 13.36 9.72
C LYS A 163 15.89 14.87 9.95
N GLY A 164 16.29 15.29 11.13
CA GLY A 164 16.48 16.70 11.47
C GLY A 164 15.25 17.40 12.04
N GLU A 165 14.16 16.67 12.28
CA GLU A 165 12.98 17.22 12.93
C GLU A 165 13.21 17.43 14.43
N SER A 166 12.52 18.42 14.98
CA SER A 166 12.52 18.72 16.43
C SER A 166 11.18 18.45 17.10
N ALA A 167 10.11 18.31 16.33
CA ALA A 167 8.78 17.93 16.81
C ALA A 167 7.97 17.27 15.69
N TRP A 168 6.95 16.50 16.09
CA TRP A 168 5.96 15.89 15.21
C TRP A 168 4.57 16.42 15.52
N ARG A 169 3.65 16.35 14.55
CA ARG A 169 2.23 16.58 14.79
C ARG A 169 1.58 15.24 15.19
N PHE A 170 0.70 15.30 16.18
CA PHE A 170 -0.14 14.17 16.57
C PHE A 170 -1.59 14.60 16.47
N ILE A 171 -2.30 14.00 15.55
CA ILE A 171 -3.68 14.34 15.19
C ILE A 171 -4.59 13.28 15.76
N VAL A 172 -5.59 13.67 16.54
CA VAL A 172 -6.58 12.77 17.14
C VAL A 172 -7.97 13.17 16.71
N GLN A 173 -8.73 12.21 16.20
CA GLN A 173 -10.17 12.32 15.99
C GLN A 173 -10.87 11.39 16.98
N GLN A 174 -11.87 11.89 17.69
CA GLN A 174 -12.56 11.14 18.76
C GLN A 174 -14.06 11.25 18.64
N SER A 175 -14.74 10.13 18.89
CA SER A 175 -16.19 10.03 19.03
C SER A 175 -16.50 9.16 20.24
N GLY A 176 -16.84 9.79 21.36
CA GLY A 176 -17.02 9.11 22.64
C GLY A 176 -15.77 8.37 23.10
N ALA A 177 -15.88 7.05 23.30
CA ALA A 177 -14.74 6.22 23.68
C ALA A 177 -13.90 5.75 22.48
N GLN A 178 -14.34 5.97 21.25
CA GLN A 178 -13.57 5.60 20.06
C GLN A 178 -12.65 6.74 19.62
N ALA A 179 -11.45 6.42 19.20
CA ALA A 179 -10.50 7.37 18.67
C ALA A 179 -9.72 6.81 17.50
N THR A 180 -9.37 7.69 16.59
CA THR A 180 -8.31 7.46 15.60
C THR A 180 -7.21 8.47 15.84
N ALA A 181 -5.97 8.08 15.60
CA ALA A 181 -4.82 8.97 15.74
C ALA A 181 -3.80 8.73 14.64
N THR A 182 -3.01 9.75 14.36
CA THR A 182 -1.88 9.68 13.42
C THR A 182 -0.73 10.52 13.93
N ILE A 183 0.50 10.05 13.77
CA ILE A 183 1.71 10.84 14.02
C ILE A 183 2.24 11.29 12.66
N LEU A 184 2.11 12.57 12.37
CA LEU A 184 2.60 13.18 11.13
C LEU A 184 4.02 13.73 11.35
N ARG A 185 4.93 13.22 10.54
CA ARG A 185 6.35 13.54 10.46
C ARG A 185 6.65 14.24 9.14
N VAL A 186 7.87 14.69 8.97
CA VAL A 186 8.30 15.32 7.72
C VAL A 186 8.26 14.40 6.50
N ASP A 187 8.31 13.08 6.69
CA ASP A 187 8.24 12.09 5.59
C ASP A 187 6.84 11.49 5.35
N GLY A 188 5.83 12.04 6.02
CA GLY A 188 4.47 11.53 6.02
C GLY A 188 4.06 10.96 7.37
N ASP A 189 3.02 10.15 7.42
CA ASP A 189 2.43 9.73 8.68
C ASP A 189 2.46 8.22 8.95
N THR A 190 1.98 7.85 10.14
CA THR A 190 1.91 6.46 10.61
C THR A 190 0.70 5.69 10.08
N GLY A 191 -0.11 6.29 9.21
CA GLY A 191 -1.43 5.78 8.88
C GLY A 191 -2.44 6.03 10.00
N THR A 192 -3.68 5.60 9.78
CA THR A 192 -4.79 5.75 10.72
C THR A 192 -4.75 4.68 11.79
N ILE A 193 -4.31 5.02 12.98
CA ILE A 193 -4.23 4.12 14.13
C ILE A 193 -5.56 4.21 14.88
N SER A 194 -6.33 3.14 14.97
CA SER A 194 -7.71 3.14 15.45
C SER A 194 -7.89 2.31 16.71
N GLY A 195 -8.81 2.70 17.57
CA GLY A 195 -9.13 1.92 18.77
C GLY A 195 -10.06 2.64 19.73
N ARG A 196 -9.95 2.33 21.01
CA ARG A 196 -10.93 2.80 22.01
C ARG A 196 -10.29 3.07 23.37
N TYR A 197 -10.99 3.88 24.16
CA TYR A 197 -10.69 4.08 25.58
C TYR A 197 -11.17 2.87 26.38
N GLN A 198 -10.28 2.35 27.21
CA GLN A 198 -10.56 1.25 28.13
C GLN A 198 -9.52 1.22 29.25
N GLY A 199 -9.95 0.98 30.47
CA GLY A 199 -9.04 0.86 31.62
C GLY A 199 -8.15 2.09 31.82
N GLY A 200 -8.67 3.29 31.69
CA GLY A 200 -7.96 4.55 31.95
C GLY A 200 -7.06 5.05 30.81
N LYS A 201 -7.06 4.44 29.63
CA LYS A 201 -6.22 4.80 28.48
C LYS A 201 -6.88 4.47 27.15
N PHE A 202 -6.49 5.16 26.08
CA PHE A 202 -6.80 4.76 24.71
C PHE A 202 -5.78 3.73 24.27
N VAL A 203 -6.27 2.61 23.70
CA VAL A 203 -5.45 1.58 23.07
C VAL A 203 -5.82 1.56 21.59
N LEU A 204 -4.91 2.05 20.77
CA LEU A 204 -5.10 2.18 19.33
C LEU A 204 -4.07 1.34 18.59
N SER A 205 -4.47 0.71 17.50
CA SER A 205 -3.58 -0.13 16.69
C SER A 205 -3.82 0.03 15.19
N HIS A 206 -2.81 -0.33 14.40
CA HIS A 206 -2.82 -0.24 12.95
C HIS A 206 -1.94 -1.33 12.34
N PHE A 207 -2.42 -1.94 11.26
CA PHE A 207 -1.64 -2.74 10.35
C PHE A 207 -2.25 -2.69 8.95
N ASP A 208 -1.49 -2.20 7.97
CA ASP A 208 -1.91 -2.06 6.56
C ASP A 208 -1.11 -2.93 5.58
N GLY A 209 -0.29 -3.84 6.11
CA GLY A 209 0.62 -4.67 5.33
C GLY A 209 2.05 -4.13 5.25
N ALA A 210 2.27 -2.83 5.45
CA ALA A 210 3.58 -2.18 5.39
C ALA A 210 3.95 -1.41 6.66
N ARG A 211 2.95 -1.01 7.46
CA ARG A 211 3.09 -0.32 8.74
C ARG A 211 2.39 -1.11 9.84
N ALA A 212 3.00 -1.20 11.01
CA ALA A 212 2.39 -1.78 12.20
C ALA A 212 2.65 -0.88 13.40
N HIS A 213 1.59 -0.43 14.07
CA HIS A 213 1.69 0.47 15.21
C HIS A 213 0.71 0.07 16.31
N LEU A 214 1.16 0.26 17.55
CA LEU A 214 0.35 0.11 18.75
C LEU A 214 0.61 1.29 19.67
N LEU A 215 -0.42 2.14 19.90
CA LEU A 215 -0.35 3.27 20.82
C LEU A 215 -1.16 2.99 22.08
N ARG A 216 -0.58 3.29 23.22
CA ARG A 216 -1.29 3.42 24.48
C ARG A 216 -1.18 4.86 24.95
N ILE A 217 -2.31 5.57 24.98
CA ILE A 217 -2.37 7.01 25.27
C ILE A 217 -3.06 7.20 26.61
N THR A 218 -2.37 7.79 27.56
CA THR A 218 -2.90 8.10 28.89
C THR A 218 -2.98 9.62 29.03
N PRO A 219 -4.18 10.21 29.16
CA PRO A 219 -4.32 11.64 29.46
C PRO A 219 -3.77 11.94 30.86
N ALA A 220 -2.89 12.92 30.94
CA ALA A 220 -2.25 13.34 32.19
C ALA A 220 -3.02 14.51 32.85
N ARG A 221 -2.81 14.70 34.16
CA ARG A 221 -3.51 15.75 34.94
C ARG A 221 -3.08 17.17 34.58
N ASP A 222 -1.90 17.31 34.01
CA ASP A 222 -1.34 18.58 33.54
C ASP A 222 -1.79 19.02 32.15
N GLY A 223 -2.72 18.24 31.56
CA GLY A 223 -3.25 18.51 30.23
C GLY A 223 -2.38 17.99 29.07
N THR A 224 -1.35 17.20 29.36
CA THR A 224 -0.56 16.50 28.36
C THR A 224 -1.12 15.09 28.07
N LEU A 225 -0.57 14.43 27.03
CA LEU A 225 -0.82 13.00 26.77
C LEU A 225 0.48 12.23 26.89
N ASP A 226 0.49 11.22 27.77
CA ASP A 226 1.54 10.23 27.81
C ASP A 226 1.25 9.14 26.77
N ILE A 227 2.16 8.96 25.83
CA ILE A 227 2.03 8.00 24.73
C ILE A 227 3.12 6.97 24.85
N LEU A 228 2.73 5.69 24.92
CA LEU A 228 3.64 4.55 24.75
C LEU A 228 3.40 3.98 23.34
N GLN A 229 4.34 4.25 22.44
CA GLN A 229 4.33 3.72 21.07
C GLN A 229 5.14 2.42 21.01
N ASP A 230 4.56 1.39 20.38
CA ASP A 230 5.19 0.11 20.06
C ASP A 230 5.90 -0.52 21.27
N ALA A 231 5.26 -0.41 22.45
CA ALA A 231 5.64 -0.93 23.76
C ALA A 231 7.00 -0.43 24.34
N ASN A 232 7.77 0.36 23.61
CA ASN A 232 9.12 0.77 24.02
C ASN A 232 9.40 2.28 23.91
N THR A 233 8.72 3.00 23.02
CA THR A 233 8.96 4.43 22.80
C THR A 233 7.98 5.27 23.60
N LYS A 234 8.50 6.01 24.57
CA LYS A 234 7.72 6.94 25.39
C LYS A 234 7.76 8.33 24.76
N LEU A 235 6.60 8.91 24.54
CA LEU A 235 6.40 10.24 23.99
C LEU A 235 5.43 11.02 24.87
N THR A 236 5.58 12.33 24.89
CA THR A 236 4.60 13.24 25.54
C THR A 236 4.08 14.21 24.49
N ALA A 237 2.76 14.34 24.38
CA ALA A 237 2.14 15.27 23.47
C ALA A 237 1.54 16.46 24.24
N TYR A 238 1.69 17.63 23.66
CA TYR A 238 1.24 18.92 24.20
C TYR A 238 0.25 19.55 23.23
N ARG A 239 -0.71 20.32 23.74
CA ARG A 239 -1.48 21.22 22.88
C ARG A 239 -0.53 22.27 22.29
N PRO A 240 -0.73 22.76 21.05
CA PRO A 240 0.19 23.68 20.39
C PRO A 240 0.49 24.95 21.24
N GLU A 241 -0.52 25.52 21.87
CA GLU A 241 -0.37 26.71 22.73
C GLU A 241 0.49 26.39 23.97
N ALA A 242 0.25 25.25 24.62
CA ALA A 242 1.04 24.80 25.76
C ALA A 242 2.48 24.49 25.35
N ALA A 243 2.69 23.90 24.18
CA ALA A 243 4.03 23.68 23.65
C ALA A 243 4.77 25.00 23.45
N ARG A 244 4.12 26.02 22.86
CA ARG A 244 4.71 27.39 22.72
C ARG A 244 5.00 28.03 24.07
N ALA A 245 4.07 27.95 25.01
CA ALA A 245 4.26 28.52 26.36
C ALA A 245 5.44 27.89 27.11
N ASN A 246 5.72 26.61 26.85
CA ASN A 246 6.86 25.89 27.42
C ASN A 246 8.16 26.00 26.60
N GLY A 247 8.20 26.82 25.53
CA GLY A 247 9.37 27.01 24.70
C GLY A 247 9.78 25.74 23.90
N LEU A 248 8.84 24.82 23.68
CA LEU A 248 9.11 23.59 22.93
C LEU A 248 9.21 23.88 21.43
N PRO A 249 10.00 23.09 20.68
CA PRO A 249 10.17 23.28 19.25
C PRO A 249 8.87 23.04 18.49
N GLN A 250 8.75 23.68 17.32
CA GLN A 250 7.65 23.45 16.40
C GLN A 250 7.93 22.28 15.46
N PRO A 251 6.88 21.59 14.95
CA PRO A 251 7.02 20.64 13.87
C PRO A 251 7.64 21.28 12.63
N THR A 252 8.51 20.53 11.96
CA THR A 252 9.17 20.96 10.73
C THR A 252 8.14 21.19 9.62
N ASP A 253 8.33 22.28 8.89
CA ASP A 253 7.57 22.55 7.67
C ASP A 253 8.12 21.66 6.55
N PRO A 254 7.28 20.82 5.90
CA PRO A 254 7.72 19.93 4.84
C PRO A 254 8.25 20.67 3.60
N ASP A 255 7.79 21.89 3.33
CA ASP A 255 8.22 22.71 2.20
C ASP A 255 9.60 23.37 2.42
N LEU A 256 10.08 23.40 3.66
CA LEU A 256 11.38 23.97 4.03
C LEU A 256 12.43 22.92 4.36
N HIS A 257 12.07 21.64 4.36
CA HIS A 257 12.97 20.57 4.80
C HIS A 257 14.05 20.27 3.78
N THR A 258 13.68 20.13 2.52
CA THR A 258 14.59 19.82 1.40
C THR A 258 14.72 21.05 0.50
N THR A 259 15.93 21.36 0.07
CA THR A 259 16.20 22.52 -0.79
C THR A 259 17.11 22.15 -1.96
N MET A 260 17.20 23.03 -2.95
CA MET A 260 18.19 22.97 -4.03
C MET A 260 19.50 23.55 -3.57
N LYS A 261 20.62 22.94 -3.98
CA LYS A 261 21.97 23.50 -3.83
C LYS A 261 22.11 24.85 -4.52
N ASP A 262 21.64 24.90 -5.76
CA ASP A 262 21.55 26.11 -6.58
C ASP A 262 20.14 26.18 -7.20
N PRO A 263 19.26 27.04 -6.70
CA PRO A 263 17.89 27.14 -7.23
C PRO A 263 17.81 27.79 -8.62
N SER A 264 18.91 28.39 -9.12
CA SER A 264 18.95 28.95 -10.47
C SER A 264 19.20 27.90 -11.56
N GLU A 265 19.75 26.73 -11.18
CA GLU A 265 20.05 25.64 -12.10
C GLU A 265 18.81 24.77 -12.38
N PRO A 266 18.63 24.28 -13.62
CA PRO A 266 17.61 23.29 -13.93
C PRO A 266 17.84 22.00 -13.16
N PHE A 267 16.74 21.34 -12.74
CA PHE A 267 16.83 20.00 -12.17
C PHE A 267 17.13 18.97 -13.27
N ARG A 268 18.12 18.14 -13.02
CA ARG A 268 18.63 17.17 -14.01
C ARG A 268 18.45 15.74 -13.51
N PHE A 269 17.90 14.90 -14.37
CA PHE A 269 17.83 13.46 -14.18
C PHE A 269 18.00 12.75 -15.53
N SER A 270 18.50 11.51 -15.49
CA SER A 270 18.57 10.62 -16.64
C SER A 270 18.64 9.18 -16.15
N PHE A 271 17.53 8.45 -16.29
CA PHE A 271 17.38 7.07 -15.78
C PHE A 271 16.55 6.24 -16.76
N PRO A 272 16.70 4.89 -16.74
CA PRO A 272 15.86 4.02 -17.55
C PRO A 272 14.44 3.96 -17.03
N ASP A 273 13.46 3.90 -17.95
CA ASP A 273 12.08 3.53 -17.63
C ASP A 273 11.96 2.02 -17.36
N LEU A 274 10.75 1.56 -17.04
CA LEU A 274 10.46 0.14 -16.77
C LEU A 274 10.70 -0.79 -17.97
N ASN A 275 10.94 -0.25 -19.17
CA ASN A 275 11.27 -1.00 -20.39
C ASN A 275 12.76 -0.87 -20.78
N GLY A 276 13.55 -0.20 -19.93
CA GLY A 276 14.98 0.02 -20.16
C GLY A 276 15.33 1.19 -21.11
N ARG A 277 14.32 1.97 -21.54
CA ARG A 277 14.56 3.16 -22.35
C ARG A 277 15.01 4.31 -21.46
N MET A 278 16.12 4.95 -21.81
CA MET A 278 16.59 6.14 -21.09
C MET A 278 15.62 7.31 -21.27
N VAL A 279 15.27 7.94 -20.16
CA VAL A 279 14.41 9.12 -20.06
C VAL A 279 15.15 10.19 -19.25
N SER A 280 15.21 11.40 -19.78
CA SER A 280 15.90 12.53 -19.14
C SER A 280 15.01 13.77 -19.08
N ASN A 281 15.37 14.72 -18.22
CA ASN A 281 14.68 16.02 -18.14
C ASN A 281 14.70 16.82 -19.46
N THR A 282 15.55 16.45 -20.42
CA THR A 282 15.64 17.10 -21.76
C THR A 282 14.77 16.42 -22.82
N ASP A 283 14.04 15.38 -22.49
CA ASP A 283 13.16 14.71 -23.44
C ASP A 283 12.05 15.64 -23.92
N ALA A 284 11.69 15.53 -25.20
CA ALA A 284 10.68 16.37 -25.86
C ALA A 284 9.34 16.41 -25.12
N ARG A 285 8.98 15.34 -24.40
CA ARG A 285 7.72 15.30 -23.61
C ARG A 285 7.70 16.30 -22.45
N PHE A 286 8.86 16.69 -21.91
CA PHE A 286 8.98 17.63 -20.78
C PHE A 286 9.26 19.07 -21.24
N THR A 287 9.73 19.25 -22.48
CA THR A 287 10.15 20.55 -22.98
C THR A 287 9.01 21.56 -22.95
N GLY A 288 9.22 22.69 -22.26
CA GLY A 288 8.26 23.79 -22.15
C GLY A 288 7.01 23.47 -21.32
N LYS A 289 7.02 22.39 -20.57
CA LYS A 289 5.94 22.00 -19.66
C LYS A 289 6.31 22.25 -18.20
N VAL A 290 5.30 22.40 -17.37
CA VAL A 290 5.43 22.30 -15.92
C VAL A 290 5.66 20.82 -15.59
N LEU A 291 6.66 20.53 -14.77
CA LEU A 291 7.02 19.16 -14.43
C LEU A 291 6.90 18.94 -12.91
N VAL A 292 6.20 17.89 -12.52
CA VAL A 292 6.22 17.37 -11.16
C VAL A 292 7.13 16.16 -11.14
N VAL A 293 8.15 16.19 -10.29
CA VAL A 293 9.08 15.06 -10.08
C VAL A 293 8.84 14.47 -8.70
N GLU A 294 8.32 13.26 -8.66
CA GLU A 294 8.22 12.47 -7.43
C GLU A 294 9.47 11.64 -7.23
N ILE A 295 10.09 11.70 -6.07
CA ILE A 295 11.16 10.79 -5.66
C ILE A 295 10.52 9.75 -4.74
N THR A 296 10.50 8.49 -5.16
CA THR A 296 9.64 7.44 -4.61
C THR A 296 10.33 6.08 -4.50
N GLY A 297 9.61 5.13 -3.92
CA GLY A 297 9.96 3.70 -3.93
C GLY A 297 8.72 2.85 -3.62
N SER A 298 8.52 1.77 -4.37
CA SER A 298 7.34 0.90 -4.20
C SER A 298 7.29 0.16 -2.85
N TRP A 299 8.37 0.21 -2.08
CA TRP A 299 8.47 -0.31 -0.72
C TRP A 299 7.99 0.68 0.36
N CYS A 300 7.74 1.94 -0.01
CA CYS A 300 7.47 3.03 0.93
C CYS A 300 5.97 3.23 1.12
N PRO A 301 5.40 3.05 2.32
CA PRO A 301 3.95 3.18 2.53
C PRO A 301 3.43 4.61 2.27
N ASN A 302 4.18 5.66 2.63
CA ASN A 302 3.75 7.05 2.36
C ASN A 302 3.75 7.36 0.85
N CYS A 303 4.59 6.66 0.05
CA CYS A 303 4.53 6.74 -1.41
C CYS A 303 3.26 6.07 -1.96
N HIS A 304 2.76 5.03 -1.30
CA HIS A 304 1.45 4.45 -1.61
C HIS A 304 0.29 5.41 -1.26
N ASP A 305 0.45 6.26 -0.25
CA ASP A 305 -0.54 7.29 0.09
C ASP A 305 -0.54 8.45 -0.95
N GLU A 306 0.61 8.81 -1.53
CA GLU A 306 0.74 9.87 -2.54
C GLU A 306 0.31 9.43 -3.95
N ALA A 307 0.64 8.22 -4.36
CA ALA A 307 0.49 7.74 -5.74
C ALA A 307 -0.93 7.92 -6.34
N PRO A 308 -2.04 7.61 -5.64
CA PRO A 308 -3.38 7.85 -6.17
C PRO A 308 -3.67 9.33 -6.42
N PHE A 309 -3.12 10.21 -5.60
CA PHE A 309 -3.28 11.66 -5.76
C PHE A 309 -2.48 12.17 -6.98
N LEU A 310 -1.26 11.70 -7.20
CA LEU A 310 -0.49 12.06 -8.40
C LEU A 310 -1.16 11.56 -9.67
N ALA A 311 -1.77 10.37 -9.65
CA ALA A 311 -2.57 9.89 -10.76
C ALA A 311 -3.80 10.79 -11.04
N GLU A 312 -4.47 11.28 -9.99
CA GLU A 312 -5.56 12.25 -10.09
C GLU A 312 -5.08 13.58 -10.69
N MET A 313 -3.95 14.10 -10.17
CA MET A 313 -3.33 15.33 -10.65
C MET A 313 -2.94 15.25 -12.14
N TYR A 314 -2.35 14.12 -12.56
CA TYR A 314 -1.97 13.88 -13.95
C TYR A 314 -3.19 13.90 -14.89
N ARG A 315 -4.27 13.21 -14.52
CA ARG A 315 -5.52 13.25 -15.29
C ARG A 315 -6.13 14.65 -15.37
N LYS A 316 -6.01 15.44 -14.30
CA LYS A 316 -6.55 16.80 -14.23
C LYS A 316 -5.76 17.81 -15.08
N TYR A 317 -4.43 17.76 -15.01
CA TYR A 317 -3.56 18.82 -15.53
C TYR A 317 -2.70 18.41 -16.74
N GLY A 318 -2.56 17.13 -17.06
CA GLY A 318 -1.72 16.65 -18.16
C GLY A 318 -2.08 17.26 -19.51
N GLY A 319 -3.38 17.41 -19.81
CA GLY A 319 -3.87 18.10 -21.00
C GLY A 319 -3.66 19.61 -21.00
N GLN A 320 -3.23 20.21 -19.89
CA GLN A 320 -3.02 21.66 -19.71
C GLN A 320 -1.53 22.04 -19.73
N GLY A 321 -0.65 21.08 -20.00
CA GLY A 321 0.79 21.33 -20.10
C GLY A 321 1.59 20.97 -18.84
N LEU A 322 1.02 20.16 -17.95
CA LEU A 322 1.76 19.53 -16.86
C LEU A 322 2.21 18.12 -17.27
N GLU A 323 3.41 17.74 -16.88
CA GLU A 323 3.87 16.35 -16.88
C GLU A 323 4.26 15.91 -15.48
N ILE A 324 4.21 14.61 -15.23
CA ILE A 324 4.71 14.00 -14.00
C ILE A 324 5.75 12.94 -14.38
N VAL A 325 6.76 12.76 -13.55
CA VAL A 325 7.70 11.65 -13.61
C VAL A 325 8.05 11.16 -12.21
N SER A 326 8.01 9.87 -11.99
CA SER A 326 8.46 9.26 -10.74
C SER A 326 9.89 8.73 -10.88
N LEU A 327 10.77 9.13 -9.98
CA LEU A 327 12.13 8.62 -9.81
C LEU A 327 12.11 7.56 -8.71
N SER A 328 11.94 6.30 -9.10
CA SER A 328 11.80 5.19 -8.16
C SER A 328 13.15 4.58 -7.81
N PHE A 329 13.44 4.50 -6.52
CA PHE A 329 14.61 3.82 -5.97
C PHE A 329 14.16 2.52 -5.32
N GLU A 330 14.69 1.40 -5.81
CA GLU A 330 14.22 0.07 -5.48
C GLU A 330 15.35 -0.81 -4.96
N GLU A 331 15.04 -1.91 -4.27
CA GLU A 331 16.05 -2.90 -3.88
C GLU A 331 16.67 -3.59 -5.10
N ALA A 332 17.86 -4.15 -4.91
CA ALA A 332 18.69 -4.74 -5.98
C ALA A 332 18.00 -5.83 -6.82
N ASP A 333 17.07 -6.59 -6.23
CA ASP A 333 16.26 -7.59 -6.92
C ASP A 333 15.22 -6.93 -7.84
N GLN A 334 14.59 -5.85 -7.40
CA GLN A 334 13.64 -5.07 -8.19
C GLN A 334 14.32 -4.31 -9.34
N LEU A 335 15.58 -3.92 -9.19
CA LEU A 335 16.33 -3.33 -10.31
C LEU A 335 16.55 -4.32 -11.46
N LYS A 336 16.62 -5.62 -11.15
CA LYS A 336 16.74 -6.69 -12.17
C LYS A 336 15.39 -7.09 -12.74
N ASN A 337 14.36 -7.14 -11.90
CA ASN A 337 13.01 -7.54 -12.29
C ASN A 337 11.98 -6.76 -11.45
N PRO A 338 11.51 -5.59 -11.92
CA PRO A 338 10.68 -4.68 -11.16
C PRO A 338 9.20 -5.14 -11.02
N THR A 339 8.99 -6.33 -10.51
CA THR A 339 7.64 -6.92 -10.39
C THR A 339 6.76 -6.16 -9.41
N ARG A 340 7.30 -5.78 -8.23
CA ARG A 340 6.59 -4.98 -7.23
C ARG A 340 6.28 -3.58 -7.77
N LEU A 341 7.26 -2.91 -8.37
CA LEU A 341 7.06 -1.58 -8.95
C LEU A 341 6.04 -1.59 -10.10
N ARG A 342 6.04 -2.62 -10.96
CA ARG A 342 5.00 -2.79 -11.99
C ARG A 342 3.61 -3.01 -11.38
N ALA A 343 3.52 -3.77 -10.30
CA ALA A 343 2.27 -3.97 -9.58
C ALA A 343 1.78 -2.67 -8.91
N PHE A 344 2.70 -1.86 -8.36
CA PHE A 344 2.42 -0.53 -7.82
C PHE A 344 1.86 0.41 -8.92
N VAL A 345 2.55 0.54 -10.05
CA VAL A 345 2.11 1.33 -11.21
C VAL A 345 0.71 0.92 -11.68
N LYS A 346 0.47 -0.39 -11.80
CA LYS A 346 -0.83 -0.95 -12.19
C LYS A 346 -1.92 -0.64 -11.16
N ARG A 347 -1.62 -0.79 -9.88
CA ARG A 347 -2.58 -0.56 -8.79
C ARG A 347 -3.12 0.86 -8.79
N TYR A 348 -2.23 1.83 -8.94
CA TYR A 348 -2.59 3.25 -8.86
C TYR A 348 -2.92 3.87 -10.22
N GLY A 349 -2.78 3.12 -11.32
CA GLY A 349 -3.08 3.60 -12.67
C GLY A 349 -2.18 4.77 -13.07
N LEU A 350 -0.87 4.67 -12.77
CA LEU A 350 0.10 5.70 -13.11
C LEU A 350 0.35 5.70 -14.62
N GLU A 351 -0.11 6.74 -15.33
CA GLU A 351 -0.02 6.88 -16.79
C GLU A 351 1.19 7.73 -17.21
N PHE A 352 1.97 8.23 -16.27
CA PHE A 352 3.19 8.99 -16.47
C PHE A 352 4.43 8.09 -16.32
N PRO A 353 5.63 8.53 -16.77
CA PRO A 353 6.86 7.74 -16.67
C PRO A 353 7.25 7.44 -15.23
N VAL A 354 7.61 6.18 -14.98
CA VAL A 354 8.24 5.73 -13.74
C VAL A 354 9.61 5.18 -14.09
N LEU A 355 10.66 5.74 -13.50
CA LEU A 355 12.05 5.46 -13.82
C LEU A 355 12.70 4.65 -12.70
N LEU A 356 13.54 3.68 -13.08
CA LEU A 356 14.37 2.90 -12.15
C LEU A 356 15.70 3.62 -11.91
N CYS A 357 15.84 4.25 -10.74
CA CYS A 357 16.95 5.15 -10.47
C CYS A 357 18.13 4.51 -9.75
N GLY A 358 17.96 3.33 -9.16
CA GLY A 358 18.98 2.63 -8.38
C GLY A 358 18.48 2.21 -7.01
N GLU A 359 19.39 1.87 -6.11
CA GLU A 359 19.03 1.51 -4.74
C GLU A 359 18.79 2.75 -3.87
N PRO A 360 17.93 2.65 -2.83
CA PRO A 360 17.63 3.78 -1.95
C PRO A 360 18.86 4.41 -1.29
N ASP A 361 19.87 3.61 -0.99
CA ASP A 361 21.10 4.09 -0.35
C ASP A 361 22.02 4.87 -1.32
N GLU A 362 21.80 4.72 -2.64
CA GLU A 362 22.53 5.46 -3.69
C GLU A 362 21.86 6.81 -4.03
N ALA A 363 20.66 7.05 -3.57
CA ALA A 363 19.83 8.14 -4.05
C ALA A 363 20.45 9.52 -3.84
N ASN A 364 21.06 9.79 -2.68
CA ASN A 364 21.77 11.06 -2.42
C ASN A 364 23.00 11.25 -3.34
N ALA A 365 23.67 10.18 -3.74
CA ALA A 365 24.79 10.25 -4.68
C ALA A 365 24.34 10.51 -6.12
N LYS A 366 23.11 10.14 -6.46
CA LYS A 366 22.51 10.32 -7.80
C LYS A 366 21.75 11.64 -7.94
N LEU A 367 21.18 12.15 -6.85
CA LEU A 367 20.40 13.40 -6.81
C LEU A 367 21.18 14.51 -6.08
N THR A 368 22.43 14.77 -6.54
CA THR A 368 23.40 15.67 -5.90
C THR A 368 22.98 17.13 -5.87
N GLN A 369 21.93 17.51 -6.59
CA GLN A 369 21.39 18.89 -6.61
C GLN A 369 20.54 19.21 -5.38
N LEU A 370 20.09 18.18 -4.63
CA LEU A 370 19.29 18.33 -3.43
C LEU A 370 20.14 18.47 -2.17
N VAL A 371 19.67 19.23 -1.21
CA VAL A 371 20.27 19.43 0.11
C VAL A 371 19.26 18.97 1.16
N ASN A 372 19.73 18.28 2.18
CA ASN A 372 18.94 17.75 3.30
C ASN A 372 17.76 16.86 2.84
N TRP A 373 17.91 16.18 1.68
CA TRP A 373 16.92 15.24 1.22
C TRP A 373 17.12 13.85 1.89
N ASN A 374 16.13 13.45 2.70
CA ASN A 374 16.15 12.20 3.46
C ASN A 374 14.73 11.66 3.71
N THR A 375 13.76 12.08 2.91
CA THR A 375 12.34 11.75 3.05
C THR A 375 11.82 10.96 1.85
N TRP A 376 10.85 10.09 2.08
CA TRP A 376 10.14 9.31 1.08
C TRP A 376 8.63 9.41 1.34
N PRO A 377 7.83 9.91 0.37
CA PRO A 377 8.26 10.51 -0.89
C PRO A 377 8.90 11.91 -0.71
N ALA A 378 9.36 12.50 -1.82
CA ALA A 378 9.63 13.93 -1.94
C ALA A 378 9.20 14.38 -3.32
N THR A 379 8.45 15.50 -3.40
CA THR A 379 7.85 15.97 -4.65
C THR A 379 8.35 17.36 -4.99
N LEU A 380 8.91 17.51 -6.20
CA LEU A 380 9.47 18.73 -6.73
C LEU A 380 8.51 19.32 -7.77
N PHE A 381 8.23 20.63 -7.65
CA PHE A 381 7.47 21.39 -8.63
C PHE A 381 8.44 22.22 -9.49
N ILE A 382 8.45 22.01 -10.79
CA ILE A 382 9.44 22.54 -11.73
C ILE A 382 8.74 23.39 -12.80
N ASP A 383 9.23 24.60 -13.02
CA ASP A 383 8.69 25.52 -14.03
C ASP A 383 9.06 25.09 -15.45
N ARG A 384 8.51 25.81 -16.47
CA ARG A 384 8.74 25.53 -17.88
C ARG A 384 10.21 25.71 -18.31
N GLY A 385 11.00 26.43 -17.51
CA GLY A 385 12.44 26.62 -17.69
C GLY A 385 13.29 25.54 -17.04
N GLY A 386 12.66 24.55 -16.39
CA GLY A 386 13.34 23.44 -15.71
C GLY A 386 13.81 23.75 -14.30
N ARG A 387 13.47 24.92 -13.70
CA ARG A 387 13.89 25.29 -12.35
C ARG A 387 12.91 24.80 -11.32
N VAL A 388 13.43 24.31 -10.20
CA VAL A 388 12.62 23.91 -9.04
C VAL A 388 12.07 25.15 -8.36
N ARG A 389 10.76 25.20 -8.17
CA ARG A 389 10.02 26.31 -7.57
C ARG A 389 9.41 25.96 -6.21
N GLY A 390 9.30 24.69 -5.90
CA GLY A 390 8.87 24.15 -4.63
C GLY A 390 9.32 22.70 -4.46
N ILE A 391 9.57 22.32 -3.21
CA ILE A 391 9.86 20.92 -2.84
C ILE A 391 9.03 20.62 -1.61
N HIS A 392 8.20 19.58 -1.68
CA HIS A 392 7.44 19.06 -0.55
C HIS A 392 8.05 17.75 -0.08
N ALA A 393 8.39 17.68 1.19
CA ALA A 393 8.94 16.48 1.82
C ALA A 393 7.83 15.62 2.41
N GLY A 394 7.78 14.34 2.05
CA GLY A 394 6.77 13.41 2.52
C GLY A 394 5.38 13.62 1.91
N PHE A 395 4.44 12.80 2.35
CA PHE A 395 3.02 12.97 2.01
C PHE A 395 2.16 12.37 3.13
N PRO A 396 1.15 13.09 3.64
CA PRO A 396 0.26 12.58 4.67
C PRO A 396 -0.75 11.58 4.10
N SER A 397 -1.24 10.66 4.94
CA SER A 397 -2.36 9.79 4.61
C SER A 397 -3.71 10.44 4.96
N PRO A 398 -4.85 9.86 4.52
CA PRO A 398 -6.18 10.30 4.97
C PRO A 398 -6.35 10.36 6.49
N GLY A 399 -5.56 9.59 7.25
CA GLY A 399 -5.53 9.63 8.72
C GLY A 399 -5.17 10.99 9.31
N SER A 400 -4.43 11.80 8.57
CA SER A 400 -4.08 13.19 8.95
C SER A 400 -5.23 14.21 8.78
N GLY A 401 -6.40 13.78 8.26
CA GLY A 401 -7.61 14.60 8.20
C GLY A 401 -7.45 15.88 7.40
N ASP A 402 -7.60 17.04 8.08
CA ASP A 402 -7.49 18.36 7.42
C ASP A 402 -6.11 18.59 6.81
N LEU A 403 -5.04 18.13 7.44
CA LEU A 403 -3.69 18.29 6.91
C LEU A 403 -3.45 17.49 5.62
N PHE A 404 -4.11 16.33 5.46
CA PHE A 404 -4.10 15.60 4.19
C PHE A 404 -4.80 16.40 3.08
N ARG A 405 -5.97 17.00 3.37
CA ARG A 405 -6.68 17.85 2.40
C ARG A 405 -5.87 19.07 2.05
N GLN A 406 -5.29 19.73 3.06
CA GLN A 406 -4.43 20.90 2.88
C GLN A 406 -3.23 20.58 1.97
N ALA A 407 -2.51 19.49 2.19
CA ALA A 407 -1.39 19.08 1.33
C ALA A 407 -1.82 18.89 -0.14
N LYS A 408 -2.96 18.23 -0.38
CA LYS A 408 -3.52 18.10 -1.74
C LYS A 408 -3.88 19.45 -2.37
N ASP A 409 -4.43 20.37 -1.59
CA ASP A 409 -4.79 21.71 -2.06
C ASP A 409 -3.53 22.53 -2.37
N GLU A 410 -2.51 22.48 -1.54
CA GLU A 410 -1.22 23.14 -1.76
C GLU A 410 -0.54 22.66 -3.04
N PHE A 411 -0.53 21.36 -3.28
CA PHE A 411 -0.01 20.78 -4.53
C PHE A 411 -0.80 21.26 -5.76
N ASN A 412 -2.13 21.30 -5.67
CA ASN A 412 -2.98 21.80 -6.75
C ASN A 412 -2.77 23.30 -6.99
N VAL A 413 -2.59 24.10 -5.93
CA VAL A 413 -2.32 25.55 -6.00
C VAL A 413 -0.97 25.79 -6.67
N GLU A 414 0.08 25.07 -6.26
CA GLU A 414 1.42 25.24 -6.83
C GLU A 414 1.46 24.83 -8.32
N ALA A 415 0.86 23.68 -8.66
CA ALA A 415 0.75 23.26 -10.05
C ALA A 415 -0.03 24.28 -10.91
N GLY A 416 -1.16 24.78 -10.40
CA GLY A 416 -1.98 25.80 -11.06
C GLY A 416 -1.25 27.12 -11.25
N ARG A 417 -0.49 27.56 -10.25
CA ARG A 417 0.35 28.75 -10.30
C ARG A 417 1.40 28.64 -11.43
N LEU A 418 2.14 27.54 -11.48
CA LEU A 418 3.16 27.31 -12.49
C LEU A 418 2.57 27.16 -13.90
N LEU A 419 1.39 26.54 -14.03
CA LEU A 419 0.70 26.44 -15.32
C LEU A 419 0.25 27.81 -15.86
N ALA A 420 -0.07 28.77 -14.99
CA ALA A 420 -0.47 30.12 -15.35
C ALA A 420 0.72 31.03 -15.73
N GLU A 421 1.95 30.68 -15.35
CA GLU A 421 3.17 31.39 -15.76
C GLU A 421 3.41 31.18 -17.27
N LYS A 422 3.78 32.28 -17.99
CA LYS A 422 4.01 32.26 -19.44
C LYS A 422 5.43 31.85 -19.78
#